data_83e4b2348ec18f4aae34f4e3f1920792
#
_entry.id   83e4b2348ec18f4aae34f4e3f1920792
#
_cell.length_a   1.000
_cell.length_b   1.000
_cell.length_c   1.000
_cell.angle_alpha   90.00
_cell.angle_beta   90.00
_cell.angle_gamma   90.00
#
_symmetry.space_group_name_H-M   'P 1'
#
loop_
_entity.id
_entity.type
_entity.pdbx_description
1 polymer ?
#
loop_
_entity_poly.entity_id
_entity_poly.type
_entity_poly.pdbx_seq_one_letter_code
_entity_poly.pdbx_strand_id
1 'polypeptide(L)'
;MMKKYEKYRHNVDFIREYSQASNAATGSKFDSNANIETKNVTTLSCEIHKEADIGINRLRMIDKITELYGTELAEKYIEQLDSHQIYRHDETHPVFPYCVSITMYPFICEGLKSIGAPSTEPKNLQSFAGNFINLVFAISAQFAGAVATPEFLTYLDHFIRLEYGDDYYEKTDIIVNPISKRPKTLEKVIDDIFEQIVYSINEPAAARNFQSVFWNIAYFDHTYFNAIFEDFVFPDGDEPKWESVSWLQKHFMEWFNNERLRNYLTFPVETVNLVYDKESKQYIDKEWADFTAEMWSKGHSFFCYNSDSADSLSSCCRLKNGITDNVFSYTLGAGGISTGSKAVITININRLVQDVKKKSDKNNLDFNIELDKAIRSQVDDIHKYLNAFNEILKDEQSSGLLPIYDAGYISLPKQYLTIGINGLVEGAEFLGIEVTPNAEYFNYCKSILAPIQEENKKARTDEIMFNTEYVPAENLGVKNAEWDRKAGYYVPRDCYNSYFFKVEDQELSVLDKMILHGQQVVQYLDGGSACHLNLEEHLDKTQYRTLLDIAAKIGCSYLTFNIPNTVCNKCGHISKHKEAVCEKCGSTDLDYITRVIGYAKRVSKYSEARQKEARRRVYNAKRNVFARN
;
A
#
# COMPACT_ATOMS: atom_id res chain seq x y z
N MET A 1 -6.31 49.05 -5.51
CA MET A 1 -5.82 48.11 -4.48
C MET A 1 -6.61 46.79 -4.48
N MET A 2 -7.96 46.80 -4.52
CA MET A 2 -8.79 45.57 -4.50
C MET A 2 -8.54 44.62 -5.68
N LYS A 3 -8.32 45.11 -6.92
CA LYS A 3 -8.05 44.29 -8.13
C LYS A 3 -6.85 43.34 -7.96
N LYS A 4 -5.86 43.69 -7.11
CA LYS A 4 -4.68 42.83 -6.85
C LYS A 4 -5.05 41.49 -6.23
N TYR A 5 -6.12 41.45 -5.44
CA TYR A 5 -6.53 40.25 -4.69
C TYR A 5 -7.64 39.45 -5.38
N GLU A 6 -8.23 39.99 -6.47
CA GLU A 6 -9.33 39.33 -7.17
C GLU A 6 -8.92 37.99 -7.81
N LYS A 7 -7.63 37.81 -8.12
CA LYS A 7 -7.09 36.51 -8.58
C LYS A 7 -7.28 35.35 -7.58
N TYR A 8 -7.57 35.68 -6.32
CA TYR A 8 -7.82 34.67 -5.28
C TYR A 8 -9.32 34.41 -5.02
N ARG A 9 -10.21 34.99 -5.82
CA ARG A 9 -11.67 34.87 -5.63
C ARG A 9 -12.11 33.40 -5.64
N HIS A 10 -11.61 32.61 -6.57
CA HIS A 10 -11.90 31.19 -6.67
C HIS A 10 -11.54 30.41 -5.39
N ASN A 11 -10.43 30.74 -4.70
CA ASN A 11 -10.07 30.13 -3.43
C ASN A 11 -11.05 30.50 -2.31
N VAL A 12 -11.54 31.76 -2.30
CA VAL A 12 -12.56 32.22 -1.33
C VAL A 12 -13.88 31.49 -1.54
N ASP A 13 -14.27 31.26 -2.78
CA ASP A 13 -15.49 30.52 -3.11
C ASP A 13 -15.32 29.02 -2.74
N PHE A 14 -14.16 28.44 -3.03
CA PHE A 14 -13.83 27.08 -2.61
C PHE A 14 -13.88 26.88 -1.08
N ILE A 15 -13.44 27.86 -0.27
CA ILE A 15 -13.57 27.79 1.19
C ILE A 15 -15.01 27.57 1.62
N ARG A 16 -15.97 28.24 0.96
CA ARG A 16 -17.40 28.09 1.25
C ARG A 16 -17.91 26.68 0.88
N GLU A 17 -17.53 26.20 -0.31
CA GLU A 17 -17.89 24.87 -0.79
C GLU A 17 -17.34 23.78 0.14
N TYR A 18 -16.04 23.85 0.48
CA TYR A 18 -15.39 22.89 1.38
C TYR A 18 -16.04 22.86 2.77
N SER A 19 -16.45 24.02 3.29
CA SER A 19 -17.11 24.12 4.59
C SER A 19 -18.44 23.37 4.62
N GLN A 20 -19.14 23.28 3.48
CA GLN A 20 -20.44 22.59 3.35
C GLN A 20 -20.31 21.10 3.04
N ALA A 21 -19.13 20.62 2.63
CA ALA A 21 -18.91 19.21 2.32
C ALA A 21 -19.10 18.31 3.53
N SER A 22 -19.61 17.09 3.34
CA SER A 22 -19.90 16.13 4.41
C SER A 22 -18.64 15.58 5.10
N ASN A 23 -17.54 15.44 4.37
CA ASN A 23 -16.24 15.01 4.87
C ASN A 23 -15.10 15.61 4.03
N ALA A 24 -13.84 15.36 4.41
CA ALA A 24 -12.68 15.87 3.70
C ALA A 24 -12.57 15.33 2.26
N ALA A 25 -12.91 14.06 2.04
CA ALA A 25 -12.85 13.44 0.71
C ALA A 25 -13.86 14.04 -0.26
N THR A 26 -15.10 14.30 0.19
CA THR A 26 -16.15 14.95 -0.61
C THR A 26 -15.85 16.42 -0.90
N GLY A 27 -15.09 17.08 -0.02
CA GLY A 27 -14.69 18.48 -0.21
C GLY A 27 -13.48 18.68 -1.10
N SER A 28 -12.74 17.63 -1.43
CA SER A 28 -11.55 17.73 -2.29
C SER A 28 -11.93 17.89 -3.77
N LYS A 29 -11.35 18.87 -4.44
CA LYS A 29 -11.54 19.10 -5.91
C LYS A 29 -10.56 18.30 -6.77
N PHE A 30 -9.42 17.92 -6.21
CA PHE A 30 -8.36 17.22 -6.93
C PHE A 30 -8.27 15.77 -6.46
N ASP A 31 -7.17 15.38 -5.86
CA ASP A 31 -7.03 14.06 -5.25
C ASP A 31 -7.42 14.10 -3.78
N SER A 32 -8.50 13.42 -3.42
CA SER A 32 -8.83 13.23 -2.02
C SER A 32 -7.83 12.24 -1.39
N ASN A 33 -7.22 12.64 -0.28
CA ASN A 33 -6.36 11.75 0.48
C ASN A 33 -7.22 10.96 1.47
N ALA A 34 -7.23 9.63 1.34
CA ALA A 34 -8.03 8.77 2.21
C ALA A 34 -7.55 8.76 3.67
N ASN A 35 -6.31 9.17 3.94
CA ASN A 35 -5.79 9.28 5.30
C ASN A 35 -6.31 10.53 6.03
N ILE A 36 -6.97 11.44 5.33
CA ILE A 36 -7.58 12.63 5.94
C ILE A 36 -9.05 12.34 6.22
N GLU A 37 -9.40 12.21 7.49
CA GLU A 37 -10.78 11.95 7.90
C GLU A 37 -11.54 13.20 8.34
N THR A 38 -10.84 14.14 8.95
CA THR A 38 -11.46 15.30 9.61
C THR A 38 -11.25 16.58 8.80
N LYS A 39 -12.34 17.32 8.55
CA LYS A 39 -12.26 18.69 8.02
C LYS A 39 -11.80 19.64 9.12
N ASN A 40 -10.76 20.41 8.86
CA ASN A 40 -10.30 21.50 9.68
C ASN A 40 -9.55 22.56 8.86
N VAL A 41 -9.02 23.59 9.50
CA VAL A 41 -8.30 24.68 8.81
C VAL A 41 -7.01 24.20 8.15
N THR A 42 -6.34 23.17 8.70
CA THR A 42 -5.12 22.62 8.13
C THR A 42 -5.44 21.85 6.85
N THR A 43 -6.46 20.97 6.87
CA THR A 43 -6.88 20.22 5.69
C THR A 43 -7.44 21.13 4.60
N LEU A 44 -8.16 22.21 4.96
CA LEU A 44 -8.59 23.24 4.02
C LEU A 44 -7.39 23.95 3.38
N SER A 45 -6.38 24.33 4.18
CA SER A 45 -5.16 24.97 3.66
C SER A 45 -4.46 24.08 2.63
N CYS A 46 -4.36 22.78 2.89
CA CYS A 46 -3.77 21.85 1.93
C CYS A 46 -4.57 21.79 0.63
N GLU A 47 -5.88 21.70 0.71
CA GLU A 47 -6.73 21.69 -0.50
C GLU A 47 -6.59 22.95 -1.34
N ILE A 48 -6.42 24.12 -0.74
CA ILE A 48 -6.20 25.39 -1.44
C ILE A 48 -4.88 25.39 -2.23
N HIS A 49 -3.83 24.74 -1.71
CA HIS A 49 -2.53 24.74 -2.38
C HIS A 49 -2.41 23.70 -3.50
N LYS A 50 -3.24 22.66 -3.51
CA LYS A 50 -3.13 21.54 -4.49
C LYS A 50 -3.09 21.99 -5.96
N GLU A 51 -3.88 22.98 -6.35
CA GLU A 51 -3.89 23.48 -7.73
C GLU A 51 -2.54 24.06 -8.13
N ALA A 52 -1.94 24.85 -7.25
CA ALA A 52 -0.63 25.45 -7.49
C ALA A 52 0.47 24.38 -7.50
N ASP A 53 0.41 23.42 -6.58
CA ASP A 53 1.38 22.32 -6.47
C ASP A 53 1.34 21.43 -7.72
N ILE A 54 0.16 21.08 -8.23
CA ILE A 54 -0.01 20.36 -9.50
C ILE A 54 0.62 21.15 -10.66
N GLY A 55 0.33 22.46 -10.75
CA GLY A 55 0.89 23.30 -11.79
C GLY A 55 2.40 23.37 -11.76
N ILE A 56 3.00 23.54 -10.58
CA ILE A 56 4.46 23.54 -10.38
C ILE A 56 5.05 22.18 -10.77
N ASN A 57 4.45 21.11 -10.30
CA ASN A 57 4.90 19.75 -10.56
C ASN A 57 4.91 19.43 -12.06
N ARG A 58 3.81 19.76 -12.77
CA ARG A 58 3.70 19.54 -14.22
C ARG A 58 4.70 20.37 -15.01
N LEU A 59 4.89 21.64 -14.66
CA LEU A 59 5.86 22.50 -15.35
C LEU A 59 7.28 21.98 -15.19
N ARG A 60 7.67 21.54 -13.98
CA ARG A 60 8.99 20.90 -13.74
C ARG A 60 9.18 19.64 -14.60
N MET A 61 8.13 18.83 -14.74
CA MET A 61 8.17 17.66 -15.61
C MET A 61 8.33 18.05 -17.09
N ILE A 62 7.59 19.04 -17.57
CA ILE A 62 7.70 19.56 -18.93
C ILE A 62 9.14 20.02 -19.21
N ASP A 63 9.70 20.83 -18.31
CA ASP A 63 11.06 21.34 -18.44
C ASP A 63 12.08 20.20 -18.49
N LYS A 64 11.99 19.22 -17.58
CA LYS A 64 12.92 18.10 -17.54
C LYS A 64 12.75 17.14 -18.72
N ILE A 65 11.52 16.86 -19.17
CA ILE A 65 11.28 16.06 -20.38
C ILE A 65 11.82 16.78 -21.61
N THR A 66 11.62 18.10 -21.70
CA THR A 66 12.16 18.90 -22.81
C THR A 66 13.68 18.86 -22.84
N GLU A 67 14.33 19.00 -21.68
CA GLU A 67 15.78 18.93 -21.52
C GLU A 67 16.34 17.59 -22.02
N LEU A 68 15.71 16.47 -21.62
CA LEU A 68 16.24 15.13 -21.87
C LEU A 68 15.84 14.57 -23.23
N TYR A 69 14.64 14.87 -23.71
CA TYR A 69 14.02 14.18 -24.85
C TYR A 69 13.40 15.11 -25.90
N GLY A 70 13.42 16.40 -25.68
CA GLY A 70 12.88 17.39 -26.61
C GLY A 70 11.42 17.76 -26.39
N THR A 71 11.01 18.87 -27.03
CA THR A 71 9.69 19.50 -26.84
C THR A 71 8.54 18.62 -27.30
N GLU A 72 8.72 17.84 -28.38
CA GLU A 72 7.66 16.96 -28.91
C GLU A 72 7.18 15.94 -27.88
N LEU A 73 8.10 15.32 -27.12
CA LEU A 73 7.75 14.36 -26.07
C LEU A 73 7.10 15.06 -24.88
N ALA A 74 7.50 16.28 -24.55
CA ALA A 74 6.88 17.07 -23.49
C ALA A 74 5.43 17.48 -23.83
N GLU A 75 5.16 17.87 -25.08
CA GLU A 75 3.82 18.13 -25.60
C GLU A 75 2.95 16.86 -25.54
N LYS A 76 3.49 15.73 -25.98
CA LYS A 76 2.81 14.43 -25.91
C LYS A 76 2.47 14.02 -24.48
N TYR A 77 3.38 14.27 -23.51
CA TYR A 77 3.12 14.02 -22.09
C TYR A 77 1.88 14.76 -21.60
N ILE A 78 1.75 16.04 -21.91
CA ILE A 78 0.59 16.84 -21.51
C ILE A 78 -0.68 16.38 -22.24
N GLU A 79 -0.59 16.09 -23.53
CA GLU A 79 -1.72 15.55 -24.30
C GLU A 79 -2.25 14.25 -23.68
N GLN A 80 -1.36 13.34 -23.31
CA GLN A 80 -1.75 12.06 -22.68
C GLN A 80 -2.35 12.24 -21.27
N LEU A 81 -1.86 13.20 -20.48
CA LEU A 81 -2.46 13.55 -19.18
C LEU A 81 -3.84 14.19 -19.36
N ASP A 82 -3.97 15.19 -20.22
CA ASP A 82 -5.22 15.95 -20.42
C ASP A 82 -6.30 15.10 -21.12
N SER A 83 -5.88 14.19 -21.99
CA SER A 83 -6.78 13.19 -22.58
C SER A 83 -7.06 12.00 -21.65
N HIS A 84 -6.48 11.94 -20.45
CA HIS A 84 -6.64 10.87 -19.47
C HIS A 84 -6.30 9.45 -19.99
N GLN A 85 -5.38 9.37 -20.94
CA GLN A 85 -4.78 8.11 -21.36
C GLN A 85 -3.85 7.55 -20.27
N ILE A 86 -3.17 8.47 -19.59
CA ILE A 86 -2.35 8.19 -18.42
C ILE A 86 -2.79 9.07 -17.24
N TYR A 87 -2.44 8.60 -16.04
CA TYR A 87 -2.61 9.35 -14.81
C TYR A 87 -1.33 9.26 -13.98
N ARG A 88 -0.77 10.40 -13.62
CA ARG A 88 0.35 10.45 -12.68
C ARG A 88 -0.18 10.65 -11.27
N HIS A 89 0.30 9.82 -10.35
CA HIS A 89 -0.11 9.88 -8.94
C HIS A 89 0.65 10.97 -8.19
N ASP A 90 0.00 11.50 -7.16
CA ASP A 90 0.56 12.44 -6.17
C ASP A 90 1.18 13.72 -6.73
N GLU A 91 0.62 14.27 -7.81
CA GLU A 91 0.98 15.59 -8.34
C GLU A 91 0.65 16.75 -7.37
N THR A 92 -0.08 16.48 -6.28
CA THR A 92 -0.49 17.46 -5.27
C THR A 92 0.61 17.93 -4.34
N HIS A 93 1.85 17.50 -4.61
CA HIS A 93 3.06 17.96 -3.95
C HIS A 93 4.09 18.37 -5.00
N PRO A 94 4.87 19.44 -4.77
CA PRO A 94 5.79 19.96 -5.80
C PRO A 94 6.86 18.96 -6.23
N VAL A 95 7.34 18.13 -5.29
CA VAL A 95 8.39 17.11 -5.53
C VAL A 95 8.49 16.13 -4.37
N PHE A 96 7.64 15.14 -4.33
CA PHE A 96 7.78 14.08 -3.35
C PHE A 96 7.96 12.75 -4.05
N PRO A 97 8.94 11.92 -3.67
CA PRO A 97 8.94 10.51 -4.03
C PRO A 97 7.70 9.84 -3.44
N TYR A 98 7.23 8.78 -4.11
CA TYR A 98 5.92 8.21 -3.82
C TYR A 98 5.87 7.47 -2.49
N CYS A 99 6.55 6.34 -2.34
CA CYS A 99 6.54 5.55 -1.11
C CYS A 99 7.90 4.91 -0.83
N VAL A 100 8.11 4.53 0.44
CA VAL A 100 9.39 4.01 0.89
C VAL A 100 9.24 2.88 1.90
N SER A 101 10.11 1.90 1.79
CA SER A 101 10.49 0.94 2.83
C SER A 101 11.94 1.23 3.21
N ILE A 102 12.21 1.47 4.47
CA ILE A 102 13.52 1.88 4.96
C ILE A 102 14.22 0.77 5.73
N THR A 103 15.56 0.81 5.74
CA THR A 103 16.31 0.18 6.82
C THR A 103 16.36 1.11 8.02
N MET A 104 16.29 0.55 9.21
CA MET A 104 16.39 1.30 10.46
C MET A 104 17.82 1.38 10.99
N TYR A 105 18.81 0.83 10.29
CA TYR A 105 20.20 0.78 10.77
C TYR A 105 20.81 2.16 11.03
N PRO A 106 20.67 3.17 10.14
CA PRO A 106 21.18 4.52 10.44
C PRO A 106 20.55 5.13 11.70
N PHE A 107 19.29 4.82 11.96
CA PHE A 107 18.56 5.31 13.13
C PHE A 107 19.17 4.83 14.46
N ILE A 108 19.57 3.56 14.54
CA ILE A 108 20.18 3.05 15.78
C ILE A 108 21.65 3.46 15.93
N CYS A 109 22.33 3.79 14.83
CA CYS A 109 23.72 4.27 14.86
C CYS A 109 23.83 5.76 15.26
N GLU A 110 22.97 6.62 14.70
CA GLU A 110 23.13 8.09 14.75
C GLU A 110 21.87 8.84 15.23
N GLY A 111 20.77 8.13 15.46
CA GLY A 111 19.49 8.74 15.74
C GLY A 111 18.92 9.46 14.52
N LEU A 112 18.43 10.69 14.70
CA LEU A 112 17.82 11.49 13.64
C LEU A 112 18.66 12.68 13.19
N LYS A 113 19.92 12.75 13.61
CA LYS A 113 20.80 13.88 13.30
C LYS A 113 21.08 14.03 11.81
N SER A 114 21.27 12.91 11.14
CA SER A 114 21.54 12.86 9.69
C SER A 114 20.39 13.40 8.83
N ILE A 115 19.19 13.43 9.39
CA ILE A 115 17.99 13.99 8.71
C ILE A 115 17.58 15.36 9.27
N GLY A 116 18.46 16.02 10.02
CA GLY A 116 18.27 17.38 10.50
C GLY A 116 17.48 17.52 11.80
N ALA A 117 17.20 16.42 12.53
CA ALA A 117 16.54 16.44 13.82
C ALA A 117 17.52 16.26 14.99
N PRO A 118 17.24 16.79 16.21
CA PRO A 118 18.21 16.79 17.31
C PRO A 118 18.33 15.45 18.08
N SER A 119 17.48 14.47 17.81
CA SER A 119 17.47 13.20 18.53
C SER A 119 18.73 12.39 18.27
N THR A 120 19.37 11.93 19.35
CA THR A 120 20.52 11.02 19.28
C THR A 120 20.08 9.56 19.14
N GLU A 121 21.04 8.66 18.96
CA GLU A 121 20.81 7.22 18.95
C GLU A 121 20.01 6.76 20.19
N PRO A 122 19.04 5.84 20.05
CA PRO A 122 18.30 5.31 21.19
C PRO A 122 19.22 4.44 22.07
N LYS A 123 19.08 4.55 23.39
CA LYS A 123 19.93 3.82 24.36
C LYS A 123 19.16 2.85 25.24
N ASN A 124 17.85 2.90 25.20
CA ASN A 124 16.95 2.04 25.97
C ASN A 124 15.59 1.97 25.28
N LEU A 125 14.74 1.08 25.73
CA LEU A 125 13.44 0.79 25.15
C LEU A 125 12.55 2.05 25.04
N GLN A 126 12.53 2.89 26.08
CA GLN A 126 11.71 4.11 26.10
C GLN A 126 12.22 5.14 25.08
N SER A 127 13.54 5.33 24.97
CA SER A 127 14.13 6.25 23.98
C SER A 127 13.98 5.72 22.57
N PHE A 128 14.05 4.39 22.37
CA PHE A 128 13.73 3.76 21.09
C PHE A 128 12.29 4.10 20.67
N ALA A 129 11.31 3.84 21.51
CA ALA A 129 9.90 4.09 21.21
C ALA A 129 9.64 5.57 20.84
N GLY A 130 10.14 6.53 21.62
CA GLY A 130 9.97 7.95 21.36
C GLY A 130 10.66 8.42 20.09
N ASN A 131 11.89 7.99 19.87
CA ASN A 131 12.66 8.37 18.68
C ASN A 131 12.13 7.68 17.42
N PHE A 132 11.64 6.45 17.51
CA PHE A 132 11.02 5.74 16.40
C PHE A 132 9.75 6.45 15.89
N ILE A 133 8.90 6.94 16.78
CA ILE A 133 7.73 7.75 16.41
C ILE A 133 8.18 8.98 15.60
N ASN A 134 9.21 9.68 16.09
CA ASN A 134 9.76 10.84 15.39
C ASN A 134 10.38 10.48 14.03
N LEU A 135 11.06 9.32 13.92
CA LEU A 135 11.58 8.80 12.66
C LEU A 135 10.46 8.61 11.63
N VAL A 136 9.40 7.91 12.01
CA VAL A 136 8.25 7.65 11.12
C VAL A 136 7.61 8.96 10.65
N PHE A 137 7.46 9.94 11.55
CA PHE A 137 6.95 11.26 11.18
C PHE A 137 7.89 12.02 10.24
N ALA A 138 9.18 12.03 10.51
CA ALA A 138 10.18 12.74 9.70
C ALA A 138 10.27 12.17 8.28
N ILE A 139 10.22 10.83 8.15
CA ILE A 139 10.20 10.17 6.85
C ILE A 139 8.88 10.44 6.12
N SER A 140 7.74 10.30 6.80
CA SER A 140 6.44 10.55 6.17
C SER A 140 6.28 11.98 5.66
N ALA A 141 7.01 12.92 6.21
CA ALA A 141 7.01 14.30 5.74
C ALA A 141 7.74 14.52 4.40
N GLN A 142 8.52 13.53 3.95
CA GLN A 142 9.31 13.61 2.71
C GLN A 142 8.80 12.67 1.60
N PHE A 143 7.76 11.88 1.86
CA PHE A 143 7.16 10.94 0.89
C PHE A 143 5.66 11.17 0.78
N ALA A 144 5.12 11.08 -0.44
CA ALA A 144 3.70 11.30 -0.69
C ALA A 144 2.81 10.15 -0.18
N GLY A 145 3.31 8.92 -0.23
CA GLY A 145 2.57 7.69 0.08
C GLY A 145 2.98 7.05 1.41
N ALA A 146 3.11 5.73 1.38
CA ALA A 146 3.34 4.91 2.55
C ALA A 146 4.81 4.90 3.01
N VAL A 147 4.99 4.70 4.32
CA VAL A 147 6.28 4.44 4.97
C VAL A 147 6.25 3.06 5.59
N ALA A 148 7.14 2.18 5.15
CA ALA A 148 7.30 0.85 5.72
C ALA A 148 8.58 0.75 6.54
N THR A 149 8.48 0.10 7.71
CA THR A 149 9.59 -0.24 8.60
C THR A 149 9.56 -1.74 8.90
N PRO A 150 9.93 -2.60 7.93
CA PRO A 150 9.79 -4.06 8.10
C PRO A 150 10.59 -4.62 9.27
N GLU A 151 11.73 -4.02 9.59
CA GLU A 151 12.62 -4.42 10.70
C GLU A 151 12.11 -4.02 12.09
N PHE A 152 11.02 -3.27 12.19
CA PHE A 152 10.57 -2.62 13.43
C PHE A 152 10.54 -3.58 14.64
N LEU A 153 9.90 -4.74 14.51
CA LEU A 153 9.77 -5.67 15.63
C LEU A 153 11.10 -6.33 16.02
N THR A 154 11.98 -6.58 15.06
CA THR A 154 13.33 -7.11 15.32
C THR A 154 14.18 -6.11 16.10
N TYR A 155 14.11 -4.82 15.74
CA TYR A 155 14.82 -3.77 16.47
C TYR A 155 14.21 -3.49 17.85
N LEU A 156 12.89 -3.55 17.95
CA LEU A 156 12.21 -3.42 19.25
C LEU A 156 12.59 -4.58 20.19
N ASP A 157 12.67 -5.82 19.67
CA ASP A 157 13.15 -6.99 20.40
C ASP A 157 14.54 -6.77 21.00
N HIS A 158 15.46 -6.24 20.20
CA HIS A 158 16.80 -5.92 20.66
C HIS A 158 16.78 -5.01 21.91
N PHE A 159 16.02 -3.92 21.90
CA PHE A 159 15.92 -3.01 23.05
C PHE A 159 15.19 -3.63 24.25
N ILE A 160 14.25 -4.53 24.04
CA ILE A 160 13.62 -5.31 25.11
C ILE A 160 14.63 -6.27 25.72
N ARG A 161 15.41 -6.98 24.91
CA ARG A 161 16.46 -7.89 25.40
C ARG A 161 17.57 -7.17 26.17
N LEU A 162 17.97 -5.99 25.74
CA LEU A 162 18.94 -5.16 26.46
C LEU A 162 18.49 -4.81 27.89
N GLU A 163 17.20 -4.57 28.11
CA GLU A 163 16.69 -4.19 29.44
C GLU A 163 16.28 -5.38 30.29
N TYR A 164 15.74 -6.43 29.68
CA TYR A 164 15.08 -7.53 30.40
C TYR A 164 15.75 -8.89 30.20
N GLY A 165 16.78 -8.98 29.35
CA GLY A 165 17.50 -10.22 29.04
C GLY A 165 16.87 -11.01 27.88
N ASP A 166 17.65 -11.92 27.33
CA ASP A 166 17.31 -12.69 26.13
C ASP A 166 16.07 -13.57 26.26
N ASP A 167 15.78 -13.97 27.47
CA ASP A 167 14.66 -14.84 27.86
C ASP A 167 13.43 -14.06 28.38
N TYR A 168 13.33 -12.76 28.04
CA TYR A 168 12.26 -11.88 28.52
C TYR A 168 10.85 -12.42 28.24
N TYR A 169 10.67 -13.13 27.15
CA TYR A 169 9.39 -13.70 26.73
C TYR A 169 8.94 -14.90 27.56
N GLU A 170 9.83 -15.50 28.35
CA GLU A 170 9.53 -16.55 29.33
C GLU A 170 9.25 -15.99 30.72
N LYS A 171 9.52 -14.70 30.96
CA LYS A 171 9.46 -14.09 32.28
C LYS A 171 8.05 -13.65 32.66
N THR A 172 7.65 -14.01 33.84
CA THR A 172 6.39 -13.56 34.48
C THR A 172 6.63 -12.46 35.51
N ASP A 173 7.74 -11.74 35.40
CA ASP A 173 8.18 -10.76 36.37
C ASP A 173 7.18 -9.64 36.57
N ILE A 174 7.02 -9.24 37.82
CA ILE A 174 6.23 -8.08 38.19
C ILE A 174 7.16 -6.86 38.36
N ILE A 175 7.00 -5.91 37.45
CA ILE A 175 7.72 -4.65 37.48
C ILE A 175 6.90 -3.61 38.22
N VAL A 176 7.47 -2.95 39.21
CA VAL A 176 6.79 -1.90 39.96
C VAL A 176 7.18 -0.54 39.37
N ASN A 177 6.20 0.18 38.84
CA ASN A 177 6.43 1.54 38.36
C ASN A 177 6.96 2.42 39.53
N PRO A 178 8.12 3.06 39.37
CA PRO A 178 8.77 3.79 40.48
C PRO A 178 7.96 5.02 40.97
N ILE A 179 7.10 5.58 40.12
CA ILE A 179 6.28 6.76 40.44
C ILE A 179 4.92 6.35 41.00
N SER A 180 4.15 5.58 40.23
CA SER A 180 2.78 5.19 40.61
C SER A 180 2.74 4.08 41.66
N LYS A 181 3.86 3.39 41.89
CA LYS A 181 3.96 2.18 42.75
C LYS A 181 3.02 1.04 42.33
N ARG A 182 2.51 1.07 41.11
CA ARG A 182 1.63 0.01 40.60
C ARG A 182 2.45 -1.11 39.99
N PRO A 183 2.18 -2.36 40.37
CA PRO A 183 2.82 -3.51 39.72
C PRO A 183 2.23 -3.73 38.34
N LYS A 184 3.07 -4.10 37.39
CA LYS A 184 2.70 -4.56 36.04
C LYS A 184 3.51 -5.81 35.71
N THR A 185 2.96 -6.71 34.92
CA THR A 185 3.75 -7.79 34.30
C THR A 185 4.67 -7.20 33.23
N LEU A 186 5.76 -7.89 32.89
CA LEU A 186 6.65 -7.46 31.81
C LEU A 186 5.88 -7.39 30.48
N GLU A 187 5.03 -8.37 30.20
CA GLU A 187 4.14 -8.38 29.04
C GLU A 187 3.32 -7.07 28.96
N LYS A 188 2.75 -6.60 30.09
CA LYS A 188 2.00 -5.33 30.11
C LYS A 188 2.89 -4.10 29.93
N VAL A 189 4.16 -4.16 30.28
CA VAL A 189 5.13 -3.08 29.97
C VAL A 189 5.37 -3.02 28.47
N ILE A 190 5.50 -4.16 27.80
CA ILE A 190 5.63 -4.25 26.34
C ILE A 190 4.38 -3.74 25.64
N ASP A 191 3.17 -4.13 26.11
CA ASP A 191 1.90 -3.60 25.61
C ASP A 191 1.84 -2.07 25.67
N ASP A 192 2.31 -1.47 26.78
CA ASP A 192 2.29 -0.02 26.94
C ASP A 192 3.22 0.68 25.91
N ILE A 193 4.32 0.04 25.51
CA ILE A 193 5.19 0.53 24.43
C ILE A 193 4.48 0.41 23.07
N PHE A 194 3.80 -0.70 22.80
CA PHE A 194 2.97 -0.84 21.61
C PHE A 194 1.89 0.25 21.55
N GLU A 195 1.17 0.46 22.67
CA GLU A 195 0.14 1.49 22.76
C GLU A 195 0.72 2.87 22.46
N GLN A 196 1.85 3.25 23.09
CA GLN A 196 2.50 4.52 22.85
C GLN A 196 2.85 4.73 21.38
N ILE A 197 3.46 3.75 20.72
CA ILE A 197 3.88 3.85 19.32
C ILE A 197 2.68 3.90 18.39
N VAL A 198 1.77 2.92 18.51
CA VAL A 198 0.66 2.76 17.56
C VAL A 198 -0.32 3.93 17.65
N TYR A 199 -0.68 4.38 18.84
CA TYR A 199 -1.57 5.53 18.98
C TYR A 199 -0.94 6.82 18.48
N SER A 200 0.35 7.06 18.78
CA SER A 200 1.04 8.26 18.29
C SER A 200 1.07 8.33 16.75
N ILE A 201 1.31 7.20 16.08
CA ILE A 201 1.36 7.17 14.61
C ILE A 201 -0.06 7.28 13.99
N ASN A 202 -1.10 6.79 14.68
CA ASN A 202 -2.48 6.93 14.23
C ASN A 202 -3.07 8.32 14.43
N GLU A 203 -2.50 9.13 15.35
CA GLU A 203 -2.96 10.50 15.50
C GLU A 203 -2.68 11.31 14.22
N PRO A 204 -3.67 12.07 13.70
CA PRO A 204 -3.46 12.95 12.57
C PRO A 204 -2.62 14.16 13.00
N ALA A 205 -1.36 13.89 13.32
CA ALA A 205 -0.46 14.84 13.89
C ALA A 205 0.13 15.81 12.85
N ALA A 206 1.00 16.67 13.31
CA ALA A 206 1.65 17.73 12.57
C ALA A 206 2.54 17.26 11.38
N ALA A 207 2.79 15.97 11.25
CA ALA A 207 3.79 15.47 10.32
C ALA A 207 3.43 15.66 8.85
N ARG A 208 2.17 15.58 8.49
CA ARG A 208 1.75 15.64 7.08
C ARG A 208 0.33 16.18 6.95
N ASN A 209 0.17 17.49 7.01
CA ASN A 209 -1.08 18.14 6.66
C ASN A 209 -2.35 17.59 7.34
N PHE A 210 -2.23 17.22 8.61
CA PHE A 210 -3.31 16.63 9.42
C PHE A 210 -3.80 15.28 8.88
N GLN A 211 -2.88 14.42 8.48
CA GLN A 211 -3.18 13.04 8.08
C GLN A 211 -2.36 12.05 8.92
N SER A 212 -2.96 10.92 9.27
CA SER A 212 -2.24 9.82 9.89
C SER A 212 -1.19 9.26 8.93
N VAL A 213 -0.06 8.81 9.45
CA VAL A 213 0.99 8.22 8.62
C VAL A 213 0.53 6.87 8.10
N PHE A 214 0.62 6.67 6.80
CA PHE A 214 0.39 5.36 6.19
C PHE A 214 1.58 4.44 6.50
N TRP A 215 1.62 3.95 7.75
CA TRP A 215 2.68 3.12 8.28
C TRP A 215 2.42 1.64 8.00
N ASN A 216 3.48 0.91 7.60
CA ASN A 216 3.43 -0.52 7.32
C ASN A 216 4.52 -1.25 8.11
N ILE A 217 4.20 -2.45 8.59
CA ILE A 217 5.14 -3.39 9.21
C ILE A 217 5.05 -4.76 8.55
N ALA A 218 6.11 -5.54 8.72
CA ALA A 218 6.18 -6.91 8.24
C ALA A 218 6.37 -7.89 9.42
N TYR A 219 5.79 -9.07 9.26
CA TYR A 219 6.08 -10.25 10.06
C TYR A 219 6.78 -11.27 9.17
N PHE A 220 7.74 -11.96 9.73
CA PHE A 220 8.57 -12.94 9.02
C PHE A 220 8.36 -14.31 9.62
N ASP A 221 8.21 -15.33 8.78
CA ASP A 221 8.46 -16.71 9.19
C ASP A 221 9.97 -16.96 9.39
N HIS A 222 10.33 -18.13 9.91
CA HIS A 222 11.72 -18.45 10.18
C HIS A 222 12.62 -18.38 8.94
N THR A 223 12.10 -18.73 7.76
CA THR A 223 12.86 -18.71 6.51
C THR A 223 13.19 -17.27 6.08
N TYR A 224 12.21 -16.37 6.14
CA TYR A 224 12.45 -14.95 5.88
C TYR A 224 13.35 -14.31 6.92
N PHE A 225 13.15 -14.63 8.21
CA PHE A 225 13.99 -14.10 9.27
C PHE A 225 15.46 -14.44 9.02
N ASN A 226 15.77 -15.70 8.73
CA ASN A 226 17.15 -16.10 8.43
C ASN A 226 17.69 -15.39 7.18
N ALA A 227 16.92 -15.32 6.10
CA ALA A 227 17.37 -14.66 4.87
C ALA A 227 17.68 -13.16 5.03
N ILE A 228 17.06 -12.49 6.02
CA ILE A 228 17.25 -11.05 6.26
C ILE A 228 18.30 -10.80 7.34
N PHE A 229 18.36 -11.64 8.37
CA PHE A 229 19.11 -11.36 9.60
C PHE A 229 20.24 -12.35 9.93
N GLU A 230 20.49 -13.39 9.12
CA GLU A 230 21.54 -14.38 9.40
C GLU A 230 22.93 -13.75 9.57
N ASP A 231 23.26 -12.75 8.76
CA ASP A 231 24.54 -12.02 8.81
C ASP A 231 24.41 -10.63 9.44
N PHE A 232 23.28 -10.33 10.07
CA PHE A 232 23.02 -9.01 10.65
C PHE A 232 23.57 -8.92 12.07
N VAL A 233 24.25 -7.80 12.36
CA VAL A 233 24.78 -7.49 13.69
C VAL A 233 24.40 -6.06 14.07
N PHE A 234 23.86 -5.87 15.28
CA PHE A 234 23.58 -4.55 15.85
C PHE A 234 24.89 -3.82 16.16
N PRO A 235 24.89 -2.46 16.28
CA PRO A 235 26.11 -1.67 16.54
C PRO A 235 26.87 -2.04 17.81
N ASP A 236 26.22 -2.64 18.79
CA ASP A 236 26.80 -3.12 20.04
C ASP A 236 27.38 -4.57 19.96
N GLY A 237 27.27 -5.21 18.79
CA GLY A 237 27.73 -6.57 18.53
C GLY A 237 26.72 -7.67 18.85
N ASP A 238 25.50 -7.31 19.25
CA ASP A 238 24.40 -8.28 19.46
C ASP A 238 23.80 -8.72 18.11
N GLU A 239 23.19 -9.90 18.09
CA GLU A 239 22.52 -10.49 16.93
C GLU A 239 21.03 -10.69 17.20
N PRO A 240 20.15 -10.55 16.17
CA PRO A 240 18.73 -10.90 16.30
C PRO A 240 18.53 -12.37 16.69
N LYS A 241 17.56 -12.64 17.56
CA LYS A 241 17.24 -13.98 18.04
C LYS A 241 15.84 -14.39 17.62
N TRP A 242 15.75 -15.50 16.88
CA TRP A 242 14.48 -15.95 16.34
C TRP A 242 13.43 -16.19 17.42
N GLU A 243 13.80 -16.83 18.52
CA GLU A 243 12.87 -17.23 19.59
C GLU A 243 12.14 -16.01 20.16
N SER A 244 12.88 -14.97 20.52
CA SER A 244 12.31 -13.73 21.07
C SER A 244 11.57 -12.91 20.02
N VAL A 245 12.15 -12.77 18.81
CA VAL A 245 11.50 -12.05 17.70
C VAL A 245 10.20 -12.74 17.29
N SER A 246 10.18 -14.06 17.16
CA SER A 246 8.98 -14.84 16.83
C SER A 246 7.87 -14.64 17.86
N TRP A 247 8.23 -14.69 19.15
CA TRP A 247 7.29 -14.41 20.23
C TRP A 247 6.75 -12.98 20.15
N LEU A 248 7.63 -12.00 19.99
CA LEU A 248 7.24 -10.59 19.96
C LEU A 248 6.32 -10.27 18.77
N GLN A 249 6.60 -10.82 17.60
CA GLN A 249 5.74 -10.70 16.42
C GLN A 249 4.34 -11.25 16.68
N LYS A 250 4.23 -12.45 17.26
CA LYS A 250 2.94 -13.07 17.60
C LYS A 250 2.21 -12.26 18.66
N HIS A 251 2.91 -11.80 19.69
CA HIS A 251 2.35 -11.00 20.77
C HIS A 251 1.83 -9.64 20.26
N PHE A 252 2.60 -8.94 19.43
CA PHE A 252 2.15 -7.68 18.81
C PHE A 252 0.88 -7.88 17.98
N MET A 253 0.83 -8.92 17.18
CA MET A 253 -0.31 -9.21 16.30
C MET A 253 -1.58 -9.52 17.12
N GLU A 254 -1.47 -10.29 18.21
CA GLU A 254 -2.58 -10.58 19.12
C GLU A 254 -3.02 -9.33 19.88
N TRP A 255 -2.08 -8.55 20.41
CA TRP A 255 -2.34 -7.28 21.07
C TRP A 255 -3.09 -6.31 20.15
N PHE A 256 -2.59 -6.10 18.94
CA PHE A 256 -3.18 -5.17 17.97
C PHE A 256 -4.58 -5.61 17.52
N ASN A 257 -4.78 -6.91 17.34
CA ASN A 257 -6.10 -7.48 17.06
C ASN A 257 -7.12 -7.18 18.17
N ASN A 258 -6.69 -7.25 19.42
CA ASN A 258 -7.53 -6.94 20.59
C ASN A 258 -7.75 -5.42 20.73
N GLU A 259 -6.73 -4.62 20.47
CA GLU A 259 -6.80 -3.16 20.61
C GLU A 259 -7.76 -2.54 19.58
N ARG A 260 -7.85 -3.13 18.38
CA ARG A 260 -8.84 -2.75 17.35
C ARG A 260 -10.30 -2.96 17.75
N LEU A 261 -10.58 -3.71 18.80
CA LEU A 261 -11.93 -3.79 19.39
C LEU A 261 -12.23 -2.62 20.33
N ARG A 262 -11.21 -1.96 20.85
CA ARG A 262 -11.34 -0.81 21.76
C ARG A 262 -11.41 0.49 21.00
N ASN A 263 -10.52 0.63 19.99
CA ASN A 263 -10.38 1.84 19.21
C ASN A 263 -10.21 1.53 17.72
N TYR A 264 -10.74 2.41 16.90
CA TYR A 264 -10.53 2.34 15.47
C TYR A 264 -9.10 2.77 15.13
N LEU A 265 -8.24 1.79 14.89
CA LEU A 265 -6.84 1.99 14.51
C LEU A 265 -6.62 1.48 13.08
N THR A 266 -6.27 2.38 12.18
CA THR A 266 -6.00 2.04 10.76
C THR A 266 -4.61 1.47 10.58
N PHE A 267 -3.62 2.03 11.26
CA PHE A 267 -2.20 1.69 11.12
C PHE A 267 -1.63 1.03 12.38
N PRO A 268 -0.61 0.17 12.23
CA PRO A 268 0.06 -0.19 10.98
C PRO A 268 -0.80 -1.05 10.04
N VAL A 269 -0.49 -0.97 8.73
CA VAL A 269 -0.88 -2.04 7.82
C VAL A 269 0.13 -3.17 7.99
N GLU A 270 -0.38 -4.36 8.20
CA GLU A 270 0.40 -5.54 8.58
C GLU A 270 0.49 -6.51 7.40
N THR A 271 1.67 -7.04 7.15
CA THR A 271 1.89 -8.09 6.15
C THR A 271 2.67 -9.25 6.78
N VAL A 272 2.08 -10.43 6.78
CA VAL A 272 2.78 -11.69 7.11
C VAL A 272 3.46 -12.22 5.85
N ASN A 273 4.75 -12.50 5.92
CA ASN A 273 5.54 -13.04 4.82
C ASN A 273 5.85 -14.52 5.11
N LEU A 274 5.42 -15.42 4.22
CA LEU A 274 5.55 -16.86 4.34
C LEU A 274 6.25 -17.46 3.14
N VAL A 275 7.16 -18.41 3.38
CA VAL A 275 7.81 -19.19 2.32
C VAL A 275 7.20 -20.58 2.24
N TYR A 276 6.86 -20.99 1.01
CA TYR A 276 6.49 -22.38 0.71
C TYR A 276 7.52 -23.04 -0.20
N ASP A 277 7.70 -24.34 -0.02
CA ASP A 277 8.57 -25.14 -0.88
C ASP A 277 8.04 -25.18 -2.31
N LYS A 278 8.91 -24.90 -3.28
CA LYS A 278 8.55 -24.73 -4.68
C LYS A 278 7.94 -25.99 -5.32
N GLU A 279 8.38 -27.17 -4.91
CA GLU A 279 7.95 -28.45 -5.50
C GLU A 279 6.69 -28.96 -4.81
N SER A 280 6.72 -29.08 -3.49
CA SER A 280 5.60 -29.63 -2.71
C SER A 280 4.45 -28.64 -2.51
N LYS A 281 4.70 -27.32 -2.72
CA LYS A 281 3.76 -26.24 -2.44
C LYS A 281 3.26 -26.23 -1.00
N GLN A 282 4.08 -26.71 -0.06
CA GLN A 282 3.80 -26.67 1.37
C GLN A 282 4.64 -25.59 2.06
N TYR A 283 4.05 -24.90 3.04
CA TYR A 283 4.80 -23.93 3.83
C TYR A 283 5.94 -24.62 4.58
N ILE A 284 7.12 -24.00 4.52
CA ILE A 284 8.33 -24.48 5.20
C ILE A 284 8.13 -24.35 6.71
N ASP A 285 7.72 -23.16 7.16
CA ASP A 285 7.34 -22.91 8.53
C ASP A 285 5.82 -23.14 8.72
N LYS A 286 5.49 -24.36 9.12
CA LYS A 286 4.09 -24.77 9.33
C LYS A 286 3.46 -24.06 10.53
N GLU A 287 4.25 -23.77 11.57
CA GLU A 287 3.78 -23.10 12.77
C GLU A 287 3.32 -21.67 12.46
N TRP A 288 4.11 -20.93 11.68
CA TRP A 288 3.72 -19.58 11.25
C TRP A 288 2.53 -19.59 10.28
N ALA A 289 2.43 -20.56 9.39
CA ALA A 289 1.26 -20.71 8.54
C ALA A 289 -0.02 -21.02 9.35
N ASP A 290 0.09 -21.88 10.37
CA ASP A 290 -1.02 -22.20 11.27
C ASP A 290 -1.41 -21.01 12.15
N PHE A 291 -0.45 -20.24 12.65
CA PHE A 291 -0.68 -19.01 13.40
C PHE A 291 -1.36 -17.95 12.52
N THR A 292 -0.93 -17.79 11.27
CA THR A 292 -1.57 -16.89 10.30
C THR A 292 -3.05 -17.21 10.10
N ALA A 293 -3.37 -18.49 9.89
CA ALA A 293 -4.76 -18.96 9.78
C ALA A 293 -5.57 -18.74 11.06
N GLU A 294 -4.93 -18.94 12.23
CA GLU A 294 -5.55 -18.70 13.53
C GLU A 294 -5.89 -17.20 13.71
N MET A 295 -4.99 -16.30 13.37
CA MET A 295 -5.24 -14.87 13.51
C MET A 295 -6.39 -14.39 12.63
N TRP A 296 -6.50 -14.90 11.38
CA TRP A 296 -7.70 -14.64 10.57
C TRP A 296 -8.98 -15.18 11.23
N SER A 297 -8.93 -16.38 11.83
CA SER A 297 -10.09 -16.97 12.52
C SER A 297 -10.51 -16.18 13.77
N LYS A 298 -9.55 -15.49 14.41
CA LYS A 298 -9.80 -14.54 15.51
C LYS A 298 -10.29 -13.16 15.02
N GLY A 299 -10.53 -13.00 13.72
CA GLY A 299 -11.04 -11.77 13.11
C GLY A 299 -9.99 -10.67 12.93
N HIS A 300 -8.72 -11.02 12.93
CA HIS A 300 -7.67 -10.06 12.59
C HIS A 300 -7.62 -9.79 11.09
N SER A 301 -7.35 -8.55 10.70
CA SER A 301 -7.34 -8.14 9.29
C SER A 301 -5.94 -7.64 8.90
N PHE A 302 -5.24 -8.45 8.12
CA PHE A 302 -3.87 -8.22 7.63
C PHE A 302 -3.68 -8.84 6.25
N PHE A 303 -2.58 -8.51 5.59
CA PHE A 303 -2.18 -9.15 4.34
C PHE A 303 -1.27 -10.33 4.60
N CYS A 304 -1.30 -11.31 3.70
CA CYS A 304 -0.34 -12.39 3.64
C CYS A 304 0.35 -12.38 2.28
N TYR A 305 1.68 -12.37 2.29
CA TYR A 305 2.52 -12.54 1.13
C TYR A 305 3.13 -13.94 1.14
N ASN A 306 2.86 -14.68 0.07
CA ASN A 306 3.32 -16.06 -0.11
C ASN A 306 4.33 -16.11 -1.25
N SER A 307 5.51 -16.64 -1.00
CA SER A 307 6.57 -16.80 -2.00
C SER A 307 7.15 -18.21 -1.98
N ASP A 308 7.72 -18.63 -3.09
CA ASP A 308 8.48 -19.89 -3.19
C ASP A 308 9.98 -19.70 -2.90
N SER A 309 10.38 -18.49 -2.50
CA SER A 309 11.73 -18.17 -2.04
C SER A 309 11.68 -16.97 -1.10
N ALA A 310 12.70 -16.81 -0.26
CA ALA A 310 12.89 -15.61 0.55
C ALA A 310 13.56 -14.45 -0.22
N ASP A 311 13.76 -14.58 -1.54
CA ASP A 311 14.43 -13.57 -2.38
C ASP A 311 13.59 -12.31 -2.59
N SER A 312 12.32 -12.33 -2.22
CA SER A 312 11.43 -11.18 -2.32
C SER A 312 10.48 -11.12 -1.15
N LEU A 313 10.19 -9.92 -0.67
CA LEU A 313 9.17 -9.68 0.34
C LEU A 313 8.23 -8.57 -0.11
N SER A 314 7.04 -8.56 0.46
CA SER A 314 6.11 -7.46 0.30
C SER A 314 6.34 -6.43 1.39
N SER A 315 6.73 -5.25 1.01
CA SER A 315 6.76 -4.08 1.87
C SER A 315 5.93 -2.97 1.25
N CYS A 316 5.30 -2.15 2.06
CA CYS A 316 4.35 -1.16 1.58
C CYS A 316 3.13 -1.81 0.88
N CYS A 317 2.32 -1.04 0.20
CA CYS A 317 1.00 -1.45 -0.30
C CYS A 317 0.96 -2.61 -1.30
N ARG A 318 2.04 -3.27 -1.69
CA ARG A 318 2.10 -4.44 -2.61
C ARG A 318 3.40 -4.56 -3.39
N LEU A 319 4.41 -3.73 -3.09
CA LEU A 319 5.70 -3.82 -3.76
C LEU A 319 6.33 -5.18 -3.48
N LYS A 320 6.47 -5.97 -4.51
CA LYS A 320 7.31 -7.16 -4.50
C LYS A 320 8.76 -6.69 -4.67
N ASN A 321 9.59 -6.94 -3.68
CA ASN A 321 10.98 -6.52 -3.68
C ASN A 321 11.87 -7.75 -3.79
N GLY A 322 12.80 -7.75 -4.74
CA GLY A 322 13.85 -8.75 -4.80
C GLY A 322 14.90 -8.48 -3.72
N ILE A 323 15.05 -9.39 -2.76
CA ILE A 323 16.13 -9.32 -1.76
C ILE A 323 17.49 -9.53 -2.44
N THR A 324 17.55 -10.38 -3.46
CA THR A 324 18.76 -10.69 -4.24
C THR A 324 19.21 -9.57 -5.18
N ASP A 325 18.30 -8.71 -5.63
CA ASP A 325 18.64 -7.54 -6.43
C ASP A 325 19.26 -6.40 -5.57
N ASN A 326 19.13 -6.49 -4.28
CA ASN A 326 19.94 -5.72 -3.37
C ASN A 326 21.33 -6.36 -3.34
N VAL A 327 22.18 -6.01 -4.29
CA VAL A 327 23.61 -6.30 -4.19
C VAL A 327 23.99 -5.96 -2.75
N PHE A 328 24.36 -6.97 -1.98
CA PHE A 328 24.89 -6.82 -0.63
C PHE A 328 25.99 -5.75 -0.72
N SER A 329 25.60 -4.51 -0.54
CA SER A 329 26.56 -3.48 -0.22
C SER A 329 27.12 -3.91 1.12
N TYR A 330 28.41 -4.13 1.20
CA TYR A 330 29.17 -4.55 2.37
C TYR A 330 29.05 -3.61 3.58
N THR A 331 27.94 -2.96 3.73
CA THR A 331 27.57 -2.25 4.94
C THR A 331 26.89 -3.25 5.86
N LEU A 332 27.64 -3.75 6.82
CA LEU A 332 27.14 -4.41 8.00
C LEU A 332 25.79 -3.79 8.41
N GLY A 333 24.73 -4.61 8.45
CA GLY A 333 23.44 -4.20 8.99
C GLY A 333 22.36 -3.73 8.02
N ALA A 334 22.57 -3.64 6.72
CA ALA A 334 21.52 -3.29 5.77
C ALA A 334 20.90 -4.57 5.17
N GLY A 335 19.97 -5.19 5.88
CA GLY A 335 19.26 -6.36 5.38
C GLY A 335 18.26 -6.00 4.30
N GLY A 336 18.62 -6.01 3.03
CA GLY A 336 17.82 -6.12 1.79
C GLY A 336 16.38 -5.59 1.69
N ILE A 337 15.87 -4.89 2.68
CA ILE A 337 14.49 -4.43 2.83
C ILE A 337 14.25 -2.98 2.38
N SER A 338 15.32 -2.24 2.09
CA SER A 338 15.23 -0.84 1.64
C SER A 338 14.77 -0.77 0.19
N THR A 339 13.57 -0.26 -0.05
CA THR A 339 12.96 -0.21 -1.39
C THR A 339 11.79 0.77 -1.41
N GLY A 340 11.06 0.83 -2.51
CA GLY A 340 9.87 1.66 -2.64
C GLY A 340 9.54 1.97 -4.08
N SER A 341 8.68 2.94 -4.29
CA SER A 341 8.40 3.53 -5.60
C SER A 341 8.71 5.02 -5.57
N LYS A 342 9.47 5.50 -6.54
CA LYS A 342 9.75 6.93 -6.73
C LYS A 342 8.58 7.68 -7.30
N ALA A 343 7.90 7.07 -8.27
CA ALA A 343 6.74 7.64 -8.95
C ALA A 343 5.88 6.53 -9.56
N VAL A 344 4.59 6.83 -9.76
CA VAL A 344 3.64 5.94 -10.42
C VAL A 344 2.91 6.69 -11.53
N ILE A 345 2.94 6.12 -12.74
CA ILE A 345 2.08 6.54 -13.84
C ILE A 345 1.19 5.37 -14.23
N THR A 346 -0.12 5.56 -14.17
CA THR A 346 -1.11 4.52 -14.47
C THR A 346 -1.68 4.69 -15.87
N ILE A 347 -1.74 3.59 -16.62
CA ILE A 347 -2.36 3.52 -17.95
C ILE A 347 -3.86 3.24 -17.78
N ASN A 348 -4.71 4.00 -18.49
CA ASN A 348 -6.13 3.70 -18.64
C ASN A 348 -6.32 2.63 -19.72
N ILE A 349 -6.34 1.35 -19.30
CA ILE A 349 -6.45 0.21 -20.21
C ILE A 349 -7.80 0.18 -20.92
N ASN A 350 -8.90 0.57 -20.26
CA ASN A 350 -10.21 0.60 -20.88
C ASN A 350 -10.22 1.53 -22.12
N ARG A 351 -9.65 2.72 -21.97
CA ARG A 351 -9.54 3.70 -23.07
C ARG A 351 -8.62 3.18 -24.19
N LEU A 352 -7.43 2.68 -23.83
CA LEU A 352 -6.45 2.15 -24.78
C LEU A 352 -7.05 1.04 -25.63
N VAL A 353 -7.72 0.06 -25.02
CA VAL A 353 -8.37 -1.07 -25.72
C VAL A 353 -9.44 -0.58 -26.69
N GLN A 354 -10.28 0.37 -26.28
CA GLN A 354 -11.34 0.92 -27.11
C GLN A 354 -10.79 1.71 -28.30
N ASP A 355 -9.75 2.53 -28.09
CA ASP A 355 -9.13 3.32 -29.16
C ASP A 355 -8.45 2.42 -30.20
N VAL A 356 -7.71 1.39 -29.74
CA VAL A 356 -7.09 0.40 -30.61
C VAL A 356 -8.15 -0.37 -31.38
N LYS A 357 -9.24 -0.81 -30.74
CA LYS A 357 -10.33 -1.54 -31.41
C LYS A 357 -10.98 -0.70 -32.51
N LYS A 358 -11.32 0.56 -32.21
CA LYS A 358 -11.90 1.51 -33.17
C LYS A 358 -10.95 1.73 -34.38
N LYS A 359 -9.64 1.90 -34.11
CA LYS A 359 -8.62 2.08 -35.14
C LYS A 359 -8.49 0.83 -36.01
N SER A 360 -8.42 -0.35 -35.41
CA SER A 360 -8.28 -1.63 -36.10
C SER A 360 -9.47 -1.93 -37.00
N ASP A 361 -10.69 -1.75 -36.49
CA ASP A 361 -11.92 -1.96 -37.26
C ASP A 361 -12.02 -0.99 -38.45
N LYS A 362 -11.69 0.31 -38.24
CA LYS A 362 -11.73 1.31 -39.30
C LYS A 362 -10.75 1.02 -40.44
N ASN A 363 -9.57 0.48 -40.12
CA ASN A 363 -8.49 0.30 -41.06
C ASN A 363 -8.27 -1.17 -41.48
N ASN A 364 -9.16 -2.08 -41.06
CA ASN A 364 -9.08 -3.52 -41.29
C ASN A 364 -7.73 -4.12 -40.86
N LEU A 365 -7.26 -3.76 -39.66
CA LEU A 365 -6.01 -4.22 -39.06
C LEU A 365 -6.28 -5.33 -38.03
N ASP A 366 -5.26 -6.16 -37.77
CA ASP A 366 -5.33 -7.13 -36.68
C ASP A 366 -5.28 -6.43 -35.32
N PHE A 367 -6.33 -6.62 -34.53
CA PHE A 367 -6.49 -5.98 -33.23
C PHE A 367 -5.36 -6.34 -32.26
N ASN A 368 -4.95 -7.61 -32.19
CA ASN A 368 -3.94 -8.04 -31.23
C ASN A 368 -2.56 -7.46 -31.56
N ILE A 369 -2.23 -7.38 -32.86
CA ILE A 369 -0.98 -6.76 -33.32
C ILE A 369 -0.96 -5.27 -33.00
N GLU A 370 -2.07 -4.57 -33.27
CA GLU A 370 -2.16 -3.14 -32.98
C GLU A 370 -2.19 -2.85 -31.49
N LEU A 371 -2.79 -3.73 -30.67
CA LEU A 371 -2.79 -3.62 -29.21
C LEU A 371 -1.38 -3.76 -28.63
N ASP A 372 -0.62 -4.78 -29.05
CA ASP A 372 0.77 -4.96 -28.63
C ASP A 372 1.64 -3.74 -28.98
N LYS A 373 1.53 -3.24 -30.22
CA LYS A 373 2.24 -2.02 -30.63
C LYS A 373 1.87 -0.80 -29.80
N ALA A 374 0.58 -0.60 -29.53
CA ALA A 374 0.09 0.54 -28.78
C ALA A 374 0.57 0.50 -27.32
N ILE A 375 0.54 -0.68 -26.69
CA ILE A 375 1.05 -0.88 -25.32
C ILE A 375 2.55 -0.58 -25.26
N ARG A 376 3.36 -1.17 -26.15
CA ARG A 376 4.82 -0.96 -26.14
C ARG A 376 5.18 0.51 -26.36
N SER A 377 4.49 1.18 -27.29
CA SER A 377 4.69 2.62 -27.53
C SER A 377 4.32 3.47 -26.30
N GLN A 378 3.21 3.15 -25.63
CA GLN A 378 2.78 3.85 -24.42
C GLN A 378 3.76 3.64 -23.28
N VAL A 379 4.28 2.42 -23.12
CA VAL A 379 5.26 2.06 -22.08
C VAL A 379 6.60 2.77 -22.31
N ASP A 380 7.08 2.84 -23.55
CA ASP A 380 8.31 3.57 -23.90
C ASP A 380 8.21 5.07 -23.56
N ASP A 381 7.06 5.70 -23.86
CA ASP A 381 6.79 7.08 -23.44
C ASP A 381 6.83 7.22 -21.91
N ILE A 382 6.13 6.33 -21.19
CA ILE A 382 6.05 6.37 -19.71
C ILE A 382 7.42 6.14 -19.09
N HIS A 383 8.27 5.26 -19.63
CA HIS A 383 9.65 5.08 -19.14
C HIS A 383 10.42 6.39 -19.21
N LYS A 384 10.28 7.17 -20.30
CA LYS A 384 10.95 8.47 -20.44
C LYS A 384 10.39 9.51 -19.47
N TYR A 385 9.08 9.55 -19.24
CA TYR A 385 8.47 10.42 -18.25
C TYR A 385 8.92 10.09 -16.82
N LEU A 386 8.91 8.82 -16.47
CA LEU A 386 9.37 8.35 -15.16
C LEU A 386 10.87 8.60 -14.96
N ASN A 387 11.68 8.44 -16.02
CA ASN A 387 13.10 8.79 -15.96
C ASN A 387 13.33 10.29 -15.76
N ALA A 388 12.54 11.15 -16.42
CA ALA A 388 12.61 12.59 -16.18
C ALA A 388 12.33 12.94 -14.71
N PHE A 389 11.37 12.27 -14.08
CA PHE A 389 11.12 12.42 -12.65
C PHE A 389 12.27 11.91 -11.78
N ASN A 390 12.88 10.79 -12.14
CA ASN A 390 14.07 10.28 -11.46
C ASN A 390 15.23 11.30 -11.48
N GLU A 391 15.46 11.96 -12.61
CA GLU A 391 16.49 13.00 -12.71
C GLU A 391 16.15 14.24 -11.86
N ILE A 392 14.84 14.61 -11.77
CA ILE A 392 14.42 15.66 -10.83
C ILE A 392 14.77 15.27 -9.38
N LEU A 393 14.53 14.02 -8.96
CA LEU A 393 14.88 13.56 -7.62
C LEU A 393 16.39 13.54 -7.38
N LYS A 394 17.21 13.21 -8.38
CA LYS A 394 18.67 13.29 -8.30
C LYS A 394 19.14 14.74 -8.09
N ASP A 395 18.57 15.70 -8.83
CA ASP A 395 18.87 17.13 -8.66
C ASP A 395 18.52 17.59 -7.25
N GLU A 396 17.40 17.12 -6.69
CA GLU A 396 16.97 17.48 -5.35
C GLU A 396 17.79 16.83 -4.25
N GLN A 397 18.16 15.57 -4.41
CA GLN A 397 19.11 14.92 -3.51
C GLN A 397 20.44 15.69 -3.50
N SER A 398 20.98 16.00 -4.68
CA SER A 398 22.26 16.72 -4.80
C SER A 398 22.23 18.13 -4.18
N SER A 399 21.05 18.75 -4.08
CA SER A 399 20.83 20.04 -3.42
C SER A 399 20.51 19.93 -1.92
N GLY A 400 20.51 18.71 -1.36
CA GLY A 400 20.26 18.45 0.06
C GLY A 400 18.77 18.51 0.48
N LEU A 401 17.84 18.52 -0.48
CA LEU A 401 16.39 18.55 -0.19
C LEU A 401 15.83 17.18 0.23
N LEU A 402 16.57 16.09 0.00
CA LEU A 402 16.16 14.73 0.31
C LEU A 402 17.15 14.05 1.28
N PRO A 403 17.31 14.54 2.52
CA PRO A 403 18.32 14.05 3.46
C PRO A 403 18.18 12.58 3.86
N ILE A 404 17.00 11.98 3.68
CA ILE A 404 16.73 10.55 3.95
C ILE A 404 17.63 9.64 3.10
N TYR A 405 17.89 10.03 1.84
CA TYR A 405 18.76 9.26 0.95
C TYR A 405 20.22 9.37 1.35
N ASP A 406 20.69 10.59 1.67
CA ASP A 406 22.07 10.83 2.08
C ASP A 406 22.37 10.21 3.44
N ALA A 407 21.38 10.11 4.32
CA ALA A 407 21.47 9.44 5.61
C ALA A 407 21.49 7.90 5.53
N GLY A 408 21.31 7.30 4.35
CA GLY A 408 21.43 5.86 4.14
C GLY A 408 20.20 5.03 4.51
N TYR A 409 19.03 5.64 4.79
CA TYR A 409 17.79 4.90 5.04
C TYR A 409 17.27 4.19 3.78
N ILE A 410 17.53 4.76 2.63
CA ILE A 410 17.16 4.28 1.29
C ILE A 410 18.13 4.90 0.28
N SER A 411 18.23 4.30 -0.91
CA SER A 411 18.95 4.91 -2.05
C SER A 411 18.04 4.95 -3.28
N LEU A 412 18.22 5.94 -4.16
CA LEU A 412 17.43 6.09 -5.38
C LEU A 412 17.46 4.84 -6.28
N PRO A 413 18.61 4.16 -6.51
CA PRO A 413 18.64 2.94 -7.33
C PRO A 413 17.80 1.78 -6.78
N LYS A 414 17.53 1.75 -5.47
CA LYS A 414 16.73 0.70 -4.82
C LYS A 414 15.21 0.92 -4.90
N GLN A 415 14.77 2.06 -5.44
CA GLN A 415 13.34 2.34 -5.63
C GLN A 415 12.94 2.19 -7.09
N TYR A 416 11.74 1.66 -7.28
CA TYR A 416 11.15 1.45 -8.61
C TYR A 416 10.54 2.74 -9.18
N LEU A 417 10.49 2.78 -10.50
CA LEU A 417 9.63 3.64 -11.31
C LEU A 417 8.46 2.77 -11.77
N THR A 418 7.25 3.08 -11.32
CA THR A 418 6.13 2.14 -11.39
C THR A 418 5.16 2.51 -12.51
N ILE A 419 4.80 1.50 -13.31
CA ILE A 419 3.68 1.56 -14.23
C ILE A 419 2.47 0.93 -13.56
N GLY A 420 1.45 1.73 -13.27
CA GLY A 420 0.15 1.25 -12.81
C GLY A 420 -0.75 0.90 -13.99
N ILE A 421 -1.75 0.06 -13.74
CA ILE A 421 -2.82 -0.22 -14.70
C ILE A 421 -4.18 -0.04 -14.03
N ASN A 422 -5.17 0.44 -14.80
CA ASN A 422 -6.55 0.55 -14.34
C ASN A 422 -7.51 0.37 -15.52
N GLY A 423 -8.73 -0.14 -15.29
CA GLY A 423 -9.70 -0.36 -16.37
C GLY A 423 -9.47 -1.66 -17.16
N LEU A 424 -8.69 -2.62 -16.63
CA LEU A 424 -8.43 -3.91 -17.30
C LEU A 424 -9.73 -4.73 -17.48
N VAL A 425 -10.51 -4.85 -16.42
CA VAL A 425 -11.81 -5.56 -16.42
C VAL A 425 -12.80 -4.90 -17.38
N GLU A 426 -12.87 -3.58 -17.36
CA GLU A 426 -13.76 -2.80 -18.21
C GLU A 426 -13.40 -2.92 -19.69
N GLY A 427 -12.11 -3.00 -20.01
CA GLY A 427 -11.63 -3.29 -21.37
C GLY A 427 -12.01 -4.68 -21.85
N ALA A 428 -11.97 -5.70 -20.98
CA ALA A 428 -12.42 -7.05 -21.29
C ALA A 428 -13.93 -7.07 -21.57
N GLU A 429 -14.74 -6.45 -20.72
CA GLU A 429 -16.19 -6.36 -20.89
C GLU A 429 -16.58 -5.64 -22.21
N PHE A 430 -15.85 -4.58 -22.58
CA PHE A 430 -16.04 -3.91 -23.87
C PHE A 430 -15.83 -4.84 -25.06
N LEU A 431 -14.84 -5.74 -24.97
CA LEU A 431 -14.56 -6.74 -26.01
C LEU A 431 -15.53 -7.93 -25.98
N GLY A 432 -16.44 -7.99 -25.01
CA GLY A 432 -17.35 -9.12 -24.81
C GLY A 432 -16.71 -10.34 -24.14
N ILE A 433 -15.53 -10.18 -23.55
CA ILE A 433 -14.80 -11.26 -22.86
C ILE A 433 -15.38 -11.44 -21.46
N GLU A 434 -15.74 -12.67 -21.15
CA GLU A 434 -16.27 -13.03 -19.82
C GLU A 434 -15.15 -13.03 -18.78
N VAL A 435 -15.34 -12.23 -17.71
CA VAL A 435 -14.35 -12.03 -16.62
C VAL A 435 -14.49 -13.15 -15.59
N THR A 436 -14.04 -14.35 -15.97
CA THR A 436 -14.03 -15.57 -15.15
C THR A 436 -12.71 -16.33 -15.36
N PRO A 437 -12.38 -17.37 -14.56
CA PRO A 437 -11.16 -18.16 -14.75
C PRO A 437 -11.23 -19.03 -16.02
N ASN A 438 -11.16 -18.40 -17.19
CA ASN A 438 -11.18 -19.05 -18.50
C ASN A 438 -10.00 -18.64 -19.36
N ALA A 439 -9.73 -19.44 -20.40
CA ALA A 439 -8.57 -19.24 -21.27
C ALA A 439 -8.61 -17.90 -22.04
N GLU A 440 -9.79 -17.44 -22.44
CA GLU A 440 -9.94 -16.20 -23.21
C GLU A 440 -9.56 -15.00 -22.36
N TYR A 441 -10.06 -14.93 -21.11
CA TYR A 441 -9.72 -13.85 -20.19
C TYR A 441 -8.23 -13.87 -19.78
N PHE A 442 -7.66 -15.05 -19.52
CA PHE A 442 -6.22 -15.15 -19.24
C PHE A 442 -5.36 -14.71 -20.42
N ASN A 443 -5.74 -15.07 -21.66
CA ASN A 443 -5.04 -14.60 -22.86
C ASN A 443 -5.16 -13.09 -23.04
N TYR A 444 -6.32 -12.51 -22.75
CA TYR A 444 -6.51 -11.06 -22.74
C TYR A 444 -5.61 -10.39 -21.69
N CYS A 445 -5.62 -10.85 -20.44
CA CYS A 445 -4.73 -10.31 -19.41
C CYS A 445 -3.26 -10.40 -19.85
N LYS A 446 -2.82 -11.54 -20.37
CA LYS A 446 -1.47 -11.75 -20.90
C LYS A 446 -1.13 -10.77 -22.04
N SER A 447 -2.05 -10.55 -22.98
CA SER A 447 -1.81 -9.65 -24.12
C SER A 447 -1.56 -8.19 -23.71
N ILE A 448 -1.99 -7.80 -22.52
CA ILE A 448 -1.74 -6.47 -21.95
C ILE A 448 -0.51 -6.46 -21.04
N LEU A 449 -0.41 -7.43 -20.13
CA LEU A 449 0.59 -7.40 -19.07
C LEU A 449 1.98 -7.84 -19.53
N ALA A 450 2.06 -8.85 -20.43
CA ALA A 450 3.35 -9.36 -20.88
C ALA A 450 4.18 -8.33 -21.66
N PRO A 451 3.63 -7.55 -22.61
CA PRO A 451 4.39 -6.49 -23.28
C PRO A 451 4.93 -5.45 -22.30
N ILE A 452 4.16 -5.05 -21.27
CA ILE A 452 4.61 -4.08 -20.26
C ILE A 452 5.82 -4.66 -19.49
N GLN A 453 5.71 -5.90 -19.01
CA GLN A 453 6.80 -6.55 -18.28
C GLN A 453 8.07 -6.70 -19.14
N GLU A 454 7.91 -7.08 -20.42
CA GLU A 454 9.03 -7.21 -21.34
C GLU A 454 9.75 -5.88 -21.57
N GLU A 455 9.01 -4.78 -21.76
CA GLU A 455 9.62 -3.45 -21.93
C GLU A 455 10.27 -2.97 -20.61
N ASN A 456 9.67 -3.22 -19.45
CA ASN A 456 10.28 -2.93 -18.16
C ASN A 456 11.64 -3.64 -18.00
N LYS A 457 11.71 -4.93 -18.35
CA LYS A 457 12.96 -5.70 -18.29
C LYS A 457 14.03 -5.17 -19.23
N LYS A 458 13.66 -4.72 -20.44
CA LYS A 458 14.60 -4.13 -21.42
C LYS A 458 15.14 -2.77 -20.97
N ALA A 459 14.29 -1.97 -20.34
CA ALA A 459 14.63 -0.60 -19.92
C ALA A 459 15.40 -0.54 -18.60
N ARG A 460 15.47 -1.63 -17.84
CA ARG A 460 16.16 -1.70 -16.55
C ARG A 460 17.66 -1.50 -16.69
N THR A 461 18.24 -0.75 -15.77
CA THR A 461 19.69 -0.56 -15.59
C THR A 461 20.07 -0.76 -14.14
N ASP A 462 21.35 -0.66 -13.79
CA ASP A 462 21.83 -0.73 -12.41
C ASP A 462 21.32 0.45 -11.55
N GLU A 463 20.99 1.58 -12.18
CA GLU A 463 20.49 2.77 -11.49
C GLU A 463 18.97 2.94 -11.55
N ILE A 464 18.31 2.28 -12.49
CA ILE A 464 16.88 2.48 -12.78
C ILE A 464 16.18 1.13 -12.85
N MET A 465 15.20 0.94 -11.99
CA MET A 465 14.32 -0.22 -11.98
C MET A 465 12.90 0.18 -12.31
N PHE A 466 12.25 -0.59 -13.21
CA PHE A 466 10.84 -0.44 -13.51
C PHE A 466 10.06 -1.64 -13.01
N ASN A 467 8.82 -1.43 -12.59
CA ASN A 467 7.88 -2.49 -12.26
C ASN A 467 6.45 -2.14 -12.70
N THR A 468 5.57 -3.14 -12.66
CA THR A 468 4.15 -2.99 -13.00
C THR A 468 3.29 -3.41 -11.83
N GLU A 469 2.32 -2.56 -11.44
CA GLU A 469 1.40 -2.80 -10.35
C GLU A 469 -0.07 -2.71 -10.80
N TYR A 470 -0.89 -3.59 -10.24
CA TYR A 470 -2.34 -3.49 -10.33
C TYR A 470 -2.92 -3.30 -8.93
N VAL A 471 -3.14 -2.04 -8.58
CA VAL A 471 -3.46 -1.62 -7.21
C VAL A 471 -4.74 -0.78 -7.15
N PRO A 472 -5.57 -0.89 -6.10
CA PRO A 472 -6.66 0.05 -5.87
C PRO A 472 -6.09 1.40 -5.42
N ALA A 473 -5.88 2.29 -6.39
CA ALA A 473 -5.69 3.70 -6.13
C ALA A 473 -7.01 4.32 -5.64
N GLU A 474 -6.91 5.21 -4.65
CA GLU A 474 -8.06 5.71 -3.89
C GLU A 474 -9.21 6.21 -4.75
N ASN A 475 -8.93 7.11 -5.69
CA ASN A 475 -9.96 7.74 -6.52
C ASN A 475 -9.78 7.50 -8.01
N LEU A 476 -8.68 6.92 -8.47
CA LEU A 476 -8.41 6.80 -9.90
C LEU A 476 -9.48 6.01 -10.64
N GLY A 477 -9.97 4.91 -10.07
CA GLY A 477 -11.05 4.12 -10.67
C GLY A 477 -12.34 4.94 -10.86
N VAL A 478 -12.64 5.83 -9.92
CA VAL A 478 -13.79 6.76 -10.01
C VAL A 478 -13.55 7.81 -11.10
N LYS A 479 -12.38 8.42 -11.10
CA LYS A 479 -12.00 9.44 -12.08
C LYS A 479 -11.98 8.90 -13.50
N ASN A 480 -11.36 7.76 -13.73
CA ASN A 480 -11.31 7.12 -15.04
C ASN A 480 -12.73 6.83 -15.56
N ALA A 481 -13.61 6.29 -14.72
CA ALA A 481 -14.99 6.03 -15.10
C ALA A 481 -15.75 7.34 -15.47
N GLU A 482 -15.53 8.42 -14.73
CA GLU A 482 -16.15 9.71 -15.02
C GLU A 482 -15.59 10.34 -16.30
N TRP A 483 -14.25 10.38 -16.47
CA TRP A 483 -13.59 10.96 -17.64
C TRP A 483 -13.92 10.19 -18.92
N ASP A 484 -13.92 8.86 -18.87
CA ASP A 484 -14.23 8.02 -20.01
C ASP A 484 -15.72 8.17 -20.42
N ARG A 485 -16.63 8.26 -19.45
CA ARG A 485 -18.06 8.50 -19.72
C ARG A 485 -18.27 9.87 -20.39
N LYS A 486 -17.61 10.92 -19.89
CA LYS A 486 -17.67 12.26 -20.51
C LYS A 486 -17.09 12.29 -21.92
N ALA A 487 -16.09 11.48 -22.18
CA ALA A 487 -15.45 11.36 -23.50
C ALA A 487 -16.16 10.37 -24.45
N GLY A 488 -17.26 9.72 -24.02
CA GLY A 488 -18.09 8.84 -24.86
C GLY A 488 -17.53 7.42 -25.02
N TYR A 489 -16.65 6.97 -24.13
CA TYR A 489 -16.21 5.58 -24.06
C TYR A 489 -17.25 4.69 -23.37
N TYR A 490 -17.13 3.38 -23.59
CA TYR A 490 -17.90 2.38 -22.84
C TYR A 490 -17.46 2.39 -21.37
N VAL A 491 -18.42 2.56 -20.46
CA VAL A 491 -18.20 2.65 -19.00
C VAL A 491 -19.30 1.88 -18.29
N PRO A 492 -19.08 0.63 -17.86
CA PRO A 492 -20.12 -0.21 -17.27
C PRO A 492 -20.46 0.13 -15.81
N ARG A 493 -19.59 0.89 -15.11
CA ARG A 493 -19.75 1.21 -13.67
C ARG A 493 -19.19 2.58 -13.30
N ASP A 494 -19.49 3.06 -12.09
CA ASP A 494 -19.05 4.38 -11.60
C ASP A 494 -17.62 4.38 -11.01
N CYS A 495 -17.03 3.21 -10.84
CA CYS A 495 -15.67 3.03 -10.34
C CYS A 495 -15.06 1.79 -11.00
N TYR A 496 -13.95 1.96 -11.74
CA TYR A 496 -13.25 0.85 -12.37
C TYR A 496 -12.66 -0.10 -11.34
N ASN A 497 -12.69 -1.40 -11.64
CA ASN A 497 -12.12 -2.41 -10.77
C ASN A 497 -10.59 -2.26 -10.64
N SER A 498 -10.11 -2.62 -9.48
CA SER A 498 -8.67 -2.70 -9.18
C SER A 498 -8.24 -4.15 -8.85
N TYR A 499 -9.00 -5.11 -9.35
CA TYR A 499 -8.81 -6.55 -9.21
C TYR A 499 -9.02 -7.21 -10.56
N PHE A 500 -8.55 -8.44 -10.73
CA PHE A 500 -8.79 -9.23 -11.94
C PHE A 500 -10.21 -9.82 -12.03
N PHE A 501 -11.12 -9.35 -11.19
CA PHE A 501 -12.52 -9.75 -11.17
C PHE A 501 -13.42 -8.55 -10.87
N LYS A 502 -14.70 -8.68 -11.21
CA LYS A 502 -15.72 -7.68 -10.87
C LYS A 502 -16.10 -7.84 -9.39
N VAL A 503 -16.01 -6.76 -8.61
CA VAL A 503 -16.33 -6.79 -7.17
C VAL A 503 -17.80 -7.03 -6.88
N GLU A 504 -18.67 -6.76 -7.84
CA GLU A 504 -20.12 -6.96 -7.80
C GLU A 504 -20.59 -8.32 -8.35
N ASP A 505 -19.68 -9.17 -8.82
CA ASP A 505 -20.04 -10.47 -9.39
C ASP A 505 -20.45 -11.47 -8.30
N GLN A 506 -21.70 -11.94 -8.39
CA GLN A 506 -22.28 -12.88 -7.43
C GLN A 506 -21.95 -14.35 -7.75
N GLU A 507 -21.57 -14.63 -8.99
CA GLU A 507 -21.30 -15.99 -9.46
C GLU A 507 -19.87 -16.46 -9.11
N LEU A 508 -18.93 -15.50 -8.95
CA LEU A 508 -17.54 -15.83 -8.63
C LEU A 508 -17.37 -16.27 -7.17
N SER A 509 -16.90 -17.50 -7.00
CA SER A 509 -16.51 -18.03 -5.69
C SER A 509 -15.21 -17.38 -5.18
N VAL A 510 -14.86 -17.64 -3.92
CA VAL A 510 -13.55 -17.24 -3.36
C VAL A 510 -12.41 -17.89 -4.13
N LEU A 511 -12.55 -19.17 -4.53
CA LEU A 511 -11.54 -19.89 -5.30
C LEU A 511 -11.34 -19.30 -6.70
N ASP A 512 -12.42 -18.92 -7.39
CA ASP A 512 -12.33 -18.27 -8.71
C ASP A 512 -11.56 -16.94 -8.61
N LYS A 513 -11.85 -16.13 -7.60
CA LYS A 513 -11.12 -14.87 -7.33
C LYS A 513 -9.63 -15.11 -7.04
N MET A 514 -9.31 -16.16 -6.29
CA MET A 514 -7.92 -16.55 -6.04
C MET A 514 -7.22 -17.05 -7.30
N ILE A 515 -7.89 -17.83 -8.16
CA ILE A 515 -7.34 -18.31 -9.44
C ILE A 515 -7.07 -17.13 -10.38
N LEU A 516 -7.96 -16.13 -10.43
CA LEU A 516 -7.76 -14.90 -11.20
C LEU A 516 -6.58 -14.06 -10.70
N HIS A 517 -6.19 -14.21 -9.44
CA HIS A 517 -4.95 -13.64 -8.85
C HIS A 517 -3.82 -14.68 -8.70
N GLY A 518 -3.90 -15.79 -9.41
CA GLY A 518 -2.90 -16.85 -9.41
C GLY A 518 -1.78 -16.64 -10.41
N GLN A 519 -0.85 -17.60 -10.47
CA GLN A 519 0.37 -17.58 -11.29
C GLN A 519 0.13 -17.23 -12.76
N GLN A 520 -1.00 -17.64 -13.34
CA GLN A 520 -1.30 -17.38 -14.76
C GLN A 520 -1.34 -15.90 -15.12
N VAL A 521 -1.66 -15.04 -14.16
CA VAL A 521 -1.77 -13.59 -14.34
C VAL A 521 -0.65 -12.85 -13.61
N VAL A 522 -0.43 -13.15 -12.31
CA VAL A 522 0.49 -12.36 -11.48
C VAL A 522 1.96 -12.52 -11.87
N GLN A 523 2.33 -13.55 -12.63
CA GLN A 523 3.69 -13.70 -13.16
C GLN A 523 4.14 -12.53 -14.06
N TYR A 524 3.20 -11.78 -14.62
CA TYR A 524 3.46 -10.61 -15.47
C TYR A 524 3.51 -9.30 -14.68
N LEU A 525 3.24 -9.35 -13.37
CA LEU A 525 3.26 -8.18 -12.48
C LEU A 525 4.45 -8.28 -11.53
N ASP A 526 5.54 -7.67 -11.89
CA ASP A 526 6.75 -7.63 -11.06
C ASP A 526 6.62 -6.72 -9.83
N GLY A 527 5.71 -5.75 -9.85
CA GLY A 527 5.30 -4.96 -8.68
C GLY A 527 4.13 -5.56 -7.88
N GLY A 528 3.41 -6.53 -8.44
CA GLY A 528 2.36 -7.27 -7.76
C GLY A 528 0.94 -6.74 -7.88
N SER A 529 0.02 -7.48 -7.29
CA SER A 529 -1.39 -7.13 -7.11
C SER A 529 -1.91 -7.75 -5.82
N ALA A 530 -2.98 -7.22 -5.21
CA ALA A 530 -3.56 -7.81 -4.03
C ALA A 530 -4.93 -8.42 -4.30
N CYS A 531 -5.10 -9.66 -3.87
CA CYS A 531 -6.37 -10.36 -3.88
C CYS A 531 -7.15 -10.05 -2.60
N HIS A 532 -8.19 -9.22 -2.71
CA HIS A 532 -9.10 -8.94 -1.60
C HIS A 532 -10.29 -9.88 -1.63
N LEU A 533 -10.34 -10.81 -0.71
CA LEU A 533 -11.39 -11.82 -0.59
C LEU A 533 -12.42 -11.35 0.43
N ASN A 534 -13.61 -11.00 -0.03
CA ASN A 534 -14.68 -10.48 0.81
C ASN A 534 -15.56 -11.64 1.31
N LEU A 535 -15.72 -11.76 2.63
CA LEU A 535 -16.49 -12.79 3.29
C LEU A 535 -17.61 -12.17 4.13
N GLU A 536 -18.77 -12.84 4.20
CA GLU A 536 -19.89 -12.42 5.06
C GLU A 536 -19.58 -12.68 6.55
N GLU A 537 -18.86 -13.76 6.83
CA GLU A 537 -18.53 -14.22 8.20
C GLU A 537 -17.13 -14.82 8.28
N HIS A 538 -16.60 -14.90 9.49
CA HIS A 538 -15.30 -15.53 9.73
C HIS A 538 -15.34 -17.04 9.49
N LEU A 539 -14.27 -17.54 8.88
CA LEU A 539 -14.02 -18.96 8.76
C LEU A 539 -13.31 -19.48 10.02
N ASP A 540 -13.31 -20.80 10.22
CA ASP A 540 -12.47 -21.40 11.24
C ASP A 540 -11.00 -21.53 10.79
N LYS A 541 -10.10 -21.80 11.75
CA LYS A 541 -8.65 -21.92 11.50
C LYS A 541 -8.34 -22.93 10.36
N THR A 542 -9.02 -24.07 10.35
CA THR A 542 -8.79 -25.13 9.35
C THR A 542 -9.16 -24.68 7.95
N GLN A 543 -10.27 -23.95 7.82
CA GLN A 543 -10.73 -23.42 6.55
C GLN A 543 -9.75 -22.34 6.02
N TYR A 544 -9.31 -21.41 6.86
CA TYR A 544 -8.30 -20.42 6.46
C TYR A 544 -6.97 -21.08 6.11
N ARG A 545 -6.56 -22.12 6.88
CA ARG A 545 -5.35 -22.87 6.57
C ARG A 545 -5.44 -23.56 5.20
N THR A 546 -6.60 -24.12 4.88
CA THR A 546 -6.87 -24.73 3.56
C THR A 546 -6.78 -23.68 2.44
N LEU A 547 -7.35 -22.49 2.63
CA LEU A 547 -7.24 -21.41 1.63
C LEU A 547 -5.80 -20.93 1.45
N LEU A 548 -5.02 -20.89 2.52
CA LEU A 548 -3.60 -20.55 2.48
C LEU A 548 -2.81 -21.60 1.66
N ASP A 549 -3.07 -22.90 1.88
CA ASP A 549 -2.47 -23.98 1.08
C ASP A 549 -2.87 -23.94 -0.40
N ILE A 550 -4.11 -23.54 -0.69
CA ILE A 550 -4.57 -23.33 -2.06
C ILE A 550 -3.84 -22.15 -2.68
N ALA A 551 -3.65 -21.04 -1.94
CA ALA A 551 -2.92 -19.87 -2.42
C ALA A 551 -1.50 -20.23 -2.88
N ALA A 552 -0.75 -21.02 -2.08
CA ALA A 552 0.57 -21.53 -2.45
C ALA A 552 0.54 -22.40 -3.73
N LYS A 553 -0.48 -23.28 -3.86
CA LYS A 553 -0.63 -24.19 -5.02
C LYS A 553 -0.91 -23.46 -6.32
N ILE A 554 -1.75 -22.41 -6.29
CA ILE A 554 -2.14 -21.67 -7.50
C ILE A 554 -1.25 -20.44 -7.74
N GLY A 555 -0.34 -20.12 -6.83
CA GLY A 555 0.54 -18.94 -6.92
C GLY A 555 -0.17 -17.61 -6.68
N CYS A 556 -1.21 -17.57 -5.83
CA CYS A 556 -1.81 -16.33 -5.34
C CYS A 556 -0.88 -15.73 -4.28
N SER A 557 0.00 -14.84 -4.69
CA SER A 557 1.13 -14.39 -3.88
C SER A 557 0.77 -13.39 -2.78
N TYR A 558 -0.25 -12.54 -2.98
CA TYR A 558 -0.59 -11.50 -2.01
C TYR A 558 -2.11 -11.41 -1.81
N LEU A 559 -2.56 -11.73 -0.63
CA LEU A 559 -3.99 -11.82 -0.34
C LEU A 559 -4.38 -11.30 1.05
N THR A 560 -5.64 -10.94 1.19
CA THR A 560 -6.27 -10.60 2.48
C THR A 560 -7.74 -11.01 2.49
N PHE A 561 -8.27 -11.28 3.68
CA PHE A 561 -9.70 -11.49 3.86
C PHE A 561 -10.35 -10.25 4.47
N ASN A 562 -11.45 -9.82 3.88
CA ASN A 562 -12.22 -8.66 4.33
C ASN A 562 -13.57 -9.11 4.86
N ILE A 563 -13.80 -8.84 6.13
CA ILE A 563 -15.10 -8.97 6.77
C ILE A 563 -15.42 -7.60 7.35
N PRO A 564 -16.59 -7.00 7.04
CA PRO A 564 -16.91 -5.68 7.58
C PRO A 564 -17.03 -5.73 9.10
N ASN A 565 -16.25 -4.90 9.79
CA ASN A 565 -16.42 -4.66 11.22
C ASN A 565 -17.48 -3.57 11.41
N THR A 566 -18.33 -3.70 12.42
CA THR A 566 -19.36 -2.71 12.74
C THR A 566 -18.85 -1.74 13.80
N VAL A 567 -19.11 -0.46 13.61
CA VAL A 567 -18.86 0.60 14.60
C VAL A 567 -20.18 1.30 14.93
N CYS A 568 -20.54 1.33 16.19
CA CYS A 568 -21.70 2.06 16.63
C CYS A 568 -21.37 3.55 16.82
N ASN A 569 -22.03 4.44 16.07
CA ASN A 569 -21.83 5.88 16.17
C ASN A 569 -22.32 6.45 17.51
N LYS A 570 -23.25 5.76 18.18
CA LYS A 570 -23.83 6.20 19.47
C LYS A 570 -22.94 5.89 20.68
N CYS A 571 -22.38 4.68 20.78
CA CYS A 571 -21.63 4.25 21.97
C CYS A 571 -20.17 3.87 21.71
N GLY A 572 -19.70 3.98 20.47
CA GLY A 572 -18.31 3.66 20.08
C GLY A 572 -17.98 2.16 20.06
N HIS A 573 -18.96 1.28 20.34
CA HIS A 573 -18.70 -0.17 20.32
C HIS A 573 -18.29 -0.66 18.94
N ILE A 574 -17.24 -1.50 18.88
CA ILE A 574 -16.73 -2.12 17.67
C ILE A 574 -16.96 -3.63 17.76
N SER A 575 -17.61 -4.19 16.74
CA SER A 575 -17.79 -5.63 16.55
C SER A 575 -17.01 -6.09 15.31
N LYS A 576 -16.42 -7.28 15.36
CA LYS A 576 -15.73 -7.91 14.21
C LYS A 576 -16.68 -8.54 13.20
N HIS A 577 -17.97 -8.38 13.39
CA HIS A 577 -19.02 -8.89 12.53
C HIS A 577 -19.83 -7.74 11.93
N LYS A 578 -20.50 -8.02 10.81
CA LYS A 578 -21.45 -7.09 10.21
C LYS A 578 -22.79 -7.21 10.96
N GLU A 579 -23.08 -6.20 11.78
CA GLU A 579 -24.30 -6.12 12.58
C GLU A 579 -25.32 -5.18 11.96
N ALA A 580 -26.61 -5.46 12.16
CA ALA A 580 -27.70 -4.54 11.81
C ALA A 580 -28.11 -3.66 13.00
N VAL A 581 -27.78 -4.08 14.21
CA VAL A 581 -28.11 -3.39 15.47
C VAL A 581 -26.93 -3.56 16.43
N CYS A 582 -26.52 -2.49 17.08
CA CYS A 582 -25.43 -2.54 18.06
C CYS A 582 -25.78 -3.49 19.22
N GLU A 583 -24.99 -4.53 19.42
CA GLU A 583 -25.18 -5.51 20.50
C GLU A 583 -25.07 -4.91 21.91
N LYS A 584 -24.31 -3.79 22.05
CA LYS A 584 -24.10 -3.12 23.35
C LYS A 584 -25.22 -2.16 23.75
N CYS A 585 -25.76 -1.39 22.79
CA CYS A 585 -26.71 -0.31 23.13
C CYS A 585 -28.01 -0.32 22.30
N GLY A 586 -28.21 -1.29 21.41
CA GLY A 586 -29.41 -1.42 20.60
C GLY A 586 -29.60 -0.35 19.50
N SER A 587 -28.58 0.48 19.24
CA SER A 587 -28.64 1.53 18.20
C SER A 587 -28.56 0.93 16.81
N THR A 588 -29.31 1.50 15.86
CA THR A 588 -29.20 1.22 14.41
C THR A 588 -28.31 2.24 13.69
N ASP A 589 -27.81 3.25 14.39
CA ASP A 589 -26.84 4.22 13.85
C ASP A 589 -25.45 3.60 13.86
N LEU A 590 -25.15 2.90 12.75
CA LEU A 590 -23.95 2.10 12.58
C LEU A 590 -23.17 2.54 11.34
N ASP A 591 -21.86 2.40 11.41
CA ASP A 591 -20.94 2.49 10.27
C ASP A 591 -20.13 1.18 10.17
N TYR A 592 -19.51 0.96 9.03
CA TYR A 592 -18.73 -0.25 8.80
C TYR A 592 -17.28 0.09 8.47
N ILE A 593 -16.36 -0.72 8.99
CA ILE A 593 -14.94 -0.65 8.66
C ILE A 593 -14.63 -1.81 7.73
N THR A 594 -14.08 -1.52 6.55
CA THR A 594 -13.64 -2.52 5.58
C THR A 594 -12.53 -1.97 4.69
N ARG A 595 -11.79 -2.87 4.03
CA ARG A 595 -10.81 -2.50 3.00
C ARG A 595 -11.50 -2.32 1.65
N VAL A 596 -11.78 -1.12 1.26
CA VAL A 596 -12.15 -0.77 -0.12
C VAL A 596 -10.90 -0.46 -0.95
N ILE A 597 -9.87 -0.01 -0.27
CA ILE A 597 -8.51 0.27 -0.75
C ILE A 597 -7.48 -0.55 0.04
N GLY A 598 -6.20 -0.21 -0.01
CA GLY A 598 -5.11 -0.96 0.63
C GLY A 598 -5.19 -1.10 2.16
N TYR A 599 -6.03 -0.33 2.85
CA TYR A 599 -6.19 -0.39 4.30
C TYR A 599 -7.66 -0.26 4.74
N ALA A 600 -7.93 -0.68 5.98
CA ALA A 600 -9.28 -0.62 6.55
C ALA A 600 -9.65 0.82 6.92
N LYS A 601 -10.85 1.25 6.51
CA LYS A 601 -11.39 2.57 6.79
C LYS A 601 -12.91 2.51 6.96
N ARG A 602 -13.47 3.48 7.71
CA ARG A 602 -14.93 3.65 7.81
C ARG A 602 -15.53 3.99 6.45
N VAL A 603 -16.57 3.27 6.06
CA VAL A 603 -17.20 3.43 4.73
C VAL A 603 -17.76 4.85 4.55
N SER A 604 -18.33 5.46 5.60
CA SER A 604 -18.85 6.83 5.55
C SER A 604 -17.79 7.90 5.25
N LYS A 605 -16.51 7.58 5.40
CA LYS A 605 -15.38 8.51 5.21
C LYS A 605 -14.80 8.50 3.80
N TYR A 606 -15.29 7.60 2.92
CA TYR A 606 -14.93 7.61 1.51
C TYR A 606 -15.71 8.64 0.70
N SER A 607 -15.24 8.91 -0.53
CA SER A 607 -16.03 9.64 -1.53
C SER A 607 -17.35 8.90 -1.83
N GLU A 608 -18.37 9.60 -2.32
CA GLU A 608 -19.68 9.00 -2.61
C GLU A 608 -19.60 7.82 -3.56
N ALA A 609 -18.78 7.91 -4.62
CA ALA A 609 -18.62 6.84 -5.59
C ALA A 609 -17.96 5.59 -4.96
N ARG A 610 -16.98 5.78 -4.07
CA ARG A 610 -16.38 4.67 -3.30
C ARG A 610 -17.35 4.06 -2.30
N GLN A 611 -18.21 4.86 -1.67
CA GLN A 611 -19.29 4.35 -0.83
C GLN A 611 -20.30 3.51 -1.64
N LYS A 612 -20.61 3.93 -2.89
CA LYS A 612 -21.45 3.13 -3.82
C LYS A 612 -20.77 1.81 -4.17
N GLU A 613 -19.48 1.83 -4.49
CA GLU A 613 -18.69 0.60 -4.75
C GLU A 613 -18.72 -0.33 -3.53
N ALA A 614 -18.44 0.19 -2.32
CA ALA A 614 -18.46 -0.59 -1.09
C ALA A 614 -19.82 -1.29 -0.87
N ARG A 615 -20.93 -0.62 -1.20
CA ARG A 615 -22.28 -1.22 -1.12
C ARG A 615 -22.58 -2.28 -2.19
N ARG A 616 -21.92 -2.20 -3.35
CA ARG A 616 -22.09 -3.18 -4.45
C ARG A 616 -21.21 -4.41 -4.28
N ARG A 617 -20.18 -4.36 -3.44
CA ARG A 617 -19.26 -5.48 -3.25
C ARG A 617 -19.99 -6.71 -2.78
N VAL A 618 -19.73 -7.83 -3.46
CA VAL A 618 -20.23 -9.13 -3.06
C VAL A 618 -19.33 -9.70 -1.97
N TYR A 619 -19.95 -10.10 -0.88
CA TYR A 619 -19.35 -10.86 0.19
C TYR A 619 -19.77 -12.31 0.07
N ASN A 620 -18.82 -13.23 -0.05
CA ASN A 620 -19.13 -14.64 -0.23
C ASN A 620 -19.55 -15.27 1.09
N ALA A 621 -20.69 -15.98 1.08
CA ALA A 621 -21.14 -16.77 2.23
C ALA A 621 -20.18 -17.95 2.49
N LYS A 622 -20.01 -18.35 3.74
CA LYS A 622 -19.14 -19.45 4.16
C LYS A 622 -19.36 -20.74 3.36
N ARG A 623 -20.62 -21.08 3.06
CA ARG A 623 -20.99 -22.25 2.25
C ARG A 623 -20.46 -22.23 0.81
N ASN A 624 -20.19 -21.03 0.27
CA ASN A 624 -19.76 -20.83 -1.12
C ASN A 624 -18.24 -20.65 -1.25
N VAL A 625 -17.49 -20.68 -0.13
CA VAL A 625 -16.03 -20.41 -0.14
C VAL A 625 -15.28 -21.45 -0.95
N PHE A 626 -15.63 -22.72 -0.82
CA PHE A 626 -15.00 -23.85 -1.50
C PHE A 626 -15.83 -24.39 -2.69
N ALA A 627 -16.95 -23.75 -3.01
CA ALA A 627 -17.74 -24.15 -4.18
C ALA A 627 -17.00 -23.70 -5.46
N ARG A 628 -16.94 -24.60 -6.46
CA ARG A 628 -16.66 -24.23 -7.86
C ARG A 628 -17.98 -24.23 -8.58
N ASN A 629 -18.33 -23.15 -9.22
CA ASN A 629 -19.44 -23.10 -10.17
C ASN A 629 -19.04 -23.71 -11.50
#